data_5a8a6d3d2b0357b1355ef49c03c4e48e
#
_entry.id   5a8a6d3d2b0357b1355ef49c03c4e48e
#
_cell.length_a   1.000
_cell.length_b   1.000
_cell.length_c   1.000
_cell.angle_alpha   90.00
_cell.angle_beta   90.00
_cell.angle_gamma   90.00
#
_symmetry.space_group_name_H-M   'P 1'
#
loop_
_entity.id
_entity.type
_entity.pdbx_description
1 polymer ?
#
loop_
_entity_poly.entity_id
_entity_poly.type
_entity_poly.pdbx_seq_one_letter_code
_entity_poly.pdbx_strand_id
1 'polypeptide(L)'
;MASESTVTLIPGFEHRPGHHCGSTALRNLLAFHGVEVSEELAFGLGAGACFYYFAAPELSPTRFTNGRTGRLEESFLELTGAPLRLTTEDDPDRAWELARGVVDEGRPALLLTDLFHLDHYGNRPFASPR
;
A
#
# COMPACT_ATOMS: atom_id res chain seq x y z
N MET A 1 2.89 17.99 -27.90
CA MET A 1 1.93 16.90 -28.15
C MET A 1 1.83 16.13 -26.83
N ALA A 2 0.71 16.25 -26.13
CA ALA A 2 0.46 15.44 -24.94
C ALA A 2 0.32 13.99 -25.39
N SER A 3 1.15 13.10 -24.86
CA SER A 3 0.97 11.66 -25.01
C SER A 3 -0.39 11.31 -24.42
N GLU A 4 -1.31 10.82 -25.22
CA GLU A 4 -2.52 10.19 -24.70
C GLU A 4 -2.07 9.00 -23.85
N SER A 5 -2.16 9.15 -22.52
CA SER A 5 -1.93 8.04 -21.60
C SER A 5 -3.09 7.05 -21.79
N THR A 6 -2.81 5.95 -22.47
CA THR A 6 -3.79 4.86 -22.60
C THR A 6 -3.96 4.23 -21.21
N VAL A 7 -5.14 4.42 -20.61
CA VAL A 7 -5.50 3.74 -19.36
C VAL A 7 -5.81 2.28 -19.68
N THR A 8 -5.03 1.37 -19.12
CA THR A 8 -5.29 -0.07 -19.21
C THR A 8 -6.01 -0.53 -17.94
N LEU A 9 -7.20 -1.08 -18.10
CA LEU A 9 -7.94 -1.67 -16.99
C LEU A 9 -7.54 -3.15 -16.83
N ILE A 10 -7.39 -3.59 -15.58
CA ILE A 10 -7.15 -5.00 -15.27
C ILE A 10 -8.50 -5.71 -15.25
N PRO A 11 -8.74 -6.68 -16.17
CA PRO A 11 -10.01 -7.39 -16.21
C PRO A 11 -10.31 -8.13 -14.89
N GLY A 12 -11.52 -7.98 -14.38
CA GLY A 12 -11.95 -8.63 -13.15
C GLY A 12 -11.49 -7.94 -11.84
N PHE A 13 -10.69 -6.87 -11.93
CA PHE A 13 -10.37 -6.08 -10.74
C PHE A 13 -11.50 -5.10 -10.45
N GLU A 14 -12.04 -5.17 -9.23
CA GLU A 14 -13.07 -4.26 -8.74
C GLU A 14 -12.52 -3.42 -7.58
N HIS A 15 -12.58 -2.10 -7.73
CA HIS A 15 -12.27 -1.20 -6.63
C HIS A 15 -13.49 -1.00 -5.73
N ARG A 16 -13.40 -1.48 -4.51
CA ARG A 16 -14.39 -1.25 -3.45
C ARG A 16 -13.81 -0.24 -2.45
N PRO A 17 -14.42 0.94 -2.25
CA PRO A 17 -13.92 1.95 -1.32
C PRO A 17 -13.94 1.47 0.12
N GLY A 18 -13.11 2.03 0.97
CA GLY A 18 -12.99 1.71 2.38
C GLY A 18 -12.46 2.89 3.20
N HIS A 19 -12.15 2.65 4.47
CA HIS A 19 -11.79 3.69 5.44
C HIS A 19 -10.28 3.82 5.65
N HIS A 20 -9.51 2.75 5.43
CA HIS A 20 -8.07 2.74 5.62
C HIS A 20 -7.37 2.25 4.35
N CYS A 21 -6.42 3.03 3.82
CA CYS A 21 -5.79 2.77 2.52
C CYS A 21 -5.19 1.36 2.39
N GLY A 22 -4.38 0.91 3.36
CA GLY A 22 -3.72 -0.38 3.31
C GLY A 22 -4.70 -1.55 3.38
N SER A 23 -5.59 -1.59 4.37
CA SER A 23 -6.58 -2.67 4.51
C SER A 23 -7.59 -2.71 3.37
N THR A 24 -8.00 -1.55 2.85
CA THR A 24 -8.86 -1.45 1.65
C THR A 24 -8.16 -2.03 0.43
N ALA A 25 -6.92 -1.64 0.16
CA ALA A 25 -6.16 -2.12 -0.97
C ALA A 25 -5.89 -3.64 -0.87
N LEU A 26 -5.51 -4.10 0.34
CA LEU A 26 -5.29 -5.52 0.61
C LEU A 26 -6.56 -6.35 0.40
N ARG A 27 -7.71 -5.90 0.92
CA ARG A 27 -9.01 -6.55 0.69
C ARG A 27 -9.35 -6.64 -0.80
N ASN A 28 -9.18 -5.56 -1.57
CA ASN A 28 -9.49 -5.55 -2.99
C ASN A 28 -8.55 -6.46 -3.79
N LEU A 29 -7.28 -6.51 -3.42
CA LEU A 29 -6.30 -7.42 -4.01
C LEU A 29 -6.65 -8.89 -3.73
N LEU A 30 -7.02 -9.21 -2.51
CA LEU A 30 -7.45 -10.56 -2.12
C LEU A 30 -8.72 -10.99 -2.85
N ALA A 31 -9.73 -10.11 -2.96
CA ALA A 31 -10.96 -10.37 -3.69
C ALA A 31 -10.70 -10.71 -5.17
N PHE A 32 -9.75 -10.01 -5.80
CA PHE A 32 -9.31 -10.35 -7.17
C PHE A 32 -8.80 -11.80 -7.28
N HIS A 33 -8.14 -12.29 -6.23
CA HIS A 33 -7.67 -13.68 -6.15
C HIS A 33 -8.71 -14.67 -5.57
N GLY A 34 -9.98 -14.27 -5.46
CA GLY A 34 -11.07 -15.12 -4.99
C GLY A 34 -11.10 -15.29 -3.47
N VAL A 35 -10.37 -14.49 -2.71
CA VAL A 35 -10.36 -14.52 -1.25
C VAL A 35 -11.16 -13.34 -0.70
N GLU A 36 -12.36 -13.62 -0.21
CA GLU A 36 -13.23 -12.57 0.36
C GLU A 36 -12.94 -12.39 1.85
N VAL A 37 -12.52 -11.17 2.20
CA VAL A 37 -12.34 -10.73 3.59
C VAL A 37 -12.98 -9.34 3.76
N SER A 38 -13.45 -9.03 4.96
CA SER A 38 -13.86 -7.66 5.26
C SER A 38 -12.65 -6.75 5.47
N GLU A 39 -12.84 -5.43 5.33
CA GLU A 39 -11.77 -4.47 5.59
C GLU A 39 -11.32 -4.53 7.06
N GLU A 40 -12.28 -4.68 7.99
CA GLU A 40 -12.03 -4.77 9.43
C GLU A 40 -11.21 -6.02 9.76
N LEU A 41 -11.50 -7.14 9.10
CA LEU A 41 -10.74 -8.37 9.29
C LEU A 41 -9.32 -8.22 8.75
N ALA A 42 -9.16 -7.65 7.55
CA ALA A 42 -7.84 -7.39 6.97
C ALA A 42 -7.02 -6.44 7.87
N PHE A 43 -7.65 -5.39 8.41
CA PHE A 43 -7.02 -4.46 9.34
C PHE A 43 -6.61 -5.13 10.65
N GLY A 44 -7.50 -5.93 11.25
CA GLY A 44 -7.23 -6.63 12.50
C GLY A 44 -6.13 -7.68 12.38
N LEU A 45 -6.19 -8.53 11.35
CA LEU A 45 -5.17 -9.55 11.09
C LEU A 45 -3.80 -8.94 10.70
N GLY A 46 -3.81 -7.76 10.09
CA GLY A 46 -2.60 -6.99 9.81
C GLY A 46 -2.04 -6.24 11.03
N ALA A 47 -2.54 -6.52 12.26
CA ALA A 47 -2.17 -5.80 13.47
C ALA A 47 -2.35 -4.27 13.35
N GLY A 48 -3.39 -3.82 12.64
CA GLY A 48 -3.67 -2.41 12.38
C GLY A 48 -3.98 -1.63 13.66
N ALA A 49 -4.62 -2.26 14.64
CA ALA A 49 -4.94 -1.65 15.93
C ALA A 49 -3.74 -1.74 16.89
N CYS A 50 -2.83 -0.79 16.80
CA CYS A 50 -1.67 -0.70 17.70
C CYS A 50 -1.36 0.75 18.05
N PHE A 51 -0.41 0.96 18.94
CA PHE A 51 0.07 2.27 19.32
C PHE A 51 1.60 2.26 19.42
N TYR A 52 2.22 3.20 18.72
CA TYR A 52 3.66 3.47 18.81
C TYR A 52 3.92 4.85 19.39
N TYR A 53 4.87 4.92 20.27
CA TYR A 53 5.44 6.17 20.74
C TYR A 53 6.96 6.11 20.65
N PHE A 54 7.52 7.06 19.92
CA PHE A 54 8.96 7.25 19.80
C PHE A 54 9.35 8.61 20.36
N ALA A 55 10.43 8.63 21.13
CA ALA A 55 11.03 9.88 21.60
C ALA A 55 12.55 9.77 21.45
N ALA A 56 13.11 10.56 20.58
CA ALA A 56 14.55 10.63 20.35
C ALA A 56 14.95 12.05 19.90
N PRO A 57 16.08 12.58 20.39
CA PRO A 57 16.55 13.90 19.99
C PRO A 57 16.86 14.01 18.49
N GLU A 58 17.19 12.90 17.84
CA GLU A 58 17.55 12.80 16.44
C GLU A 58 16.33 12.86 15.50
N LEU A 59 15.11 12.69 16.05
CA LEU A 59 13.89 12.73 15.25
C LEU A 59 13.42 14.17 15.02
N SER A 60 12.75 14.40 13.91
CA SER A 60 12.04 15.64 13.61
C SER A 60 10.60 15.33 13.19
N PRO A 61 9.59 15.60 14.03
CA PRO A 61 9.67 16.08 15.41
C PRO A 61 10.33 15.09 16.37
N THR A 62 10.88 15.56 17.48
CA THR A 62 11.59 14.74 18.49
C THR A 62 10.71 13.71 19.20
N ARG A 63 9.40 13.80 19.01
CA ARG A 63 8.41 12.86 19.53
C ARG A 63 7.41 12.54 18.44
N PHE A 64 7.15 11.27 18.27
CA PHE A 64 6.22 10.77 17.27
C PHE A 64 5.28 9.73 17.88
N THR A 65 4.00 9.85 17.56
CA THR A 65 2.99 8.85 17.94
C THR A 65 2.26 8.37 16.70
N ASN A 66 1.97 7.08 16.63
CA ASN A 66 1.13 6.51 15.59
C ASN A 66 0.16 5.49 16.20
N GLY A 67 -1.09 5.54 15.80
CA GLY A 67 -2.16 4.63 16.25
C GLY A 67 -2.30 3.36 15.42
N ARG A 68 -1.34 3.07 14.52
CA ARG A 68 -1.37 1.88 13.66
C ARG A 68 0.03 1.38 13.35
N THR A 69 0.13 0.10 13.00
CA THR A 69 1.39 -0.47 12.51
C THR A 69 1.76 0.07 11.13
N GLY A 70 3.06 0.22 10.87
CA GLY A 70 3.59 0.44 9.52
C GLY A 70 3.80 -0.86 8.73
N ARG A 71 3.48 -2.04 9.30
CA ARG A 71 3.72 -3.37 8.74
C ARG A 71 2.42 -4.17 8.59
N LEU A 72 1.32 -3.49 8.21
CA LEU A 72 0.00 -4.13 8.13
C LEU A 72 -0.01 -5.28 7.11
N GLU A 73 0.53 -5.03 5.93
CA GLU A 73 0.56 -6.00 4.84
C GLU A 73 1.45 -7.20 5.18
N GLU A 74 2.65 -6.95 5.73
CA GLU A 74 3.57 -7.99 6.16
C GLU A 74 2.95 -8.86 7.26
N SER A 75 2.41 -8.23 8.31
CA SER A 75 1.78 -8.93 9.43
C SER A 75 0.60 -9.78 8.98
N PHE A 76 -0.21 -9.26 8.05
CA PHE A 76 -1.31 -10.01 7.46
C PHE A 76 -0.81 -11.26 6.73
N LEU A 77 0.23 -11.13 5.89
CA LEU A 77 0.80 -12.25 5.14
C LEU A 77 1.43 -13.30 6.06
N GLU A 78 2.20 -12.86 7.07
CA GLU A 78 2.82 -13.74 8.06
C GLU A 78 1.77 -14.56 8.83
N LEU A 79 0.65 -13.93 9.21
CA LEU A 79 -0.39 -14.58 10.00
C LEU A 79 -1.29 -15.51 9.17
N THR A 80 -1.63 -15.11 7.96
CA THR A 80 -2.64 -15.81 7.15
C THR A 80 -2.06 -16.78 6.14
N GLY A 81 -0.79 -16.61 5.74
CA GLY A 81 -0.20 -17.34 4.63
C GLY A 81 -0.89 -17.05 3.29
N ALA A 82 -1.54 -15.89 3.15
CA ALA A 82 -2.22 -15.53 1.91
C ALA A 82 -1.27 -15.59 0.70
N PRO A 83 -1.75 -15.98 -0.49
CA PRO A 83 -0.91 -16.21 -1.68
C PRO A 83 -0.50 -14.89 -2.35
N LEU A 84 -0.04 -13.93 -1.57
CA LEU A 84 0.48 -12.65 -2.02
C LEU A 84 1.99 -12.62 -1.76
N ARG A 85 2.71 -11.96 -2.66
CA ARG A 85 4.16 -11.78 -2.54
C ARG A 85 4.46 -10.32 -2.24
N LEU A 86 5.17 -10.08 -1.16
CA LEU A 86 5.77 -8.78 -0.86
C LEU A 86 7.21 -8.75 -1.38
N THR A 87 7.56 -7.69 -2.08
CA THR A 87 8.91 -7.47 -2.63
C THR A 87 9.32 -6.03 -2.35
N THR A 88 10.54 -5.84 -1.89
CA THR A 88 11.17 -4.53 -1.75
C THR A 88 12.26 -4.39 -2.80
N GLU A 89 12.33 -3.23 -3.44
CA GLU A 89 13.36 -2.90 -4.43
C GLU A 89 13.84 -1.47 -4.18
N ASP A 90 15.13 -1.28 -4.10
CA ASP A 90 15.76 0.02 -3.81
C ASP A 90 16.03 0.85 -5.07
N ASP A 91 16.16 0.19 -6.23
CA ASP A 91 16.32 0.85 -7.51
C ASP A 91 14.94 1.26 -8.06
N PRO A 92 14.66 2.56 -8.26
CA PRO A 92 13.34 3.02 -8.68
C PRO A 92 12.95 2.56 -10.09
N ASP A 93 13.90 2.45 -11.01
CA ASP A 93 13.62 2.01 -12.38
C ASP A 93 13.24 0.53 -12.37
N ARG A 94 13.98 -0.27 -11.61
CA ARG A 94 13.69 -1.68 -11.44
C ARG A 94 12.38 -1.93 -10.67
N ALA A 95 12.10 -1.14 -9.63
CA ALA A 95 10.82 -1.20 -8.92
C ALA A 95 9.64 -0.93 -9.87
N TRP A 96 9.80 0.07 -10.74
CA TRP A 96 8.81 0.38 -11.78
C TRP A 96 8.63 -0.77 -12.79
N GLU A 97 9.73 -1.36 -13.27
CA GLU A 97 9.67 -2.50 -14.19
C GLU A 97 8.96 -3.71 -13.56
N LEU A 98 9.23 -4.00 -12.29
CA LEU A 98 8.56 -5.08 -11.56
C LEU A 98 7.06 -4.83 -11.44
N ALA A 99 6.66 -3.62 -11.03
CA ALA A 99 5.26 -3.25 -10.89
C ALA A 99 4.52 -3.30 -12.22
N ARG A 100 5.14 -2.77 -13.28
CA ARG A 100 4.62 -2.79 -14.65
C ARG A 100 4.46 -4.22 -15.16
N GLY A 101 5.45 -5.08 -14.94
CA GLY A 101 5.40 -6.47 -15.36
C GLY A 101 4.20 -7.22 -14.78
N VAL A 102 3.86 -6.98 -13.50
CA VAL A 102 2.67 -7.56 -12.86
C VAL A 102 1.38 -7.08 -13.54
N VAL A 103 1.29 -5.78 -13.83
CA VAL A 103 0.12 -5.19 -14.49
C VAL A 103 -0.01 -5.66 -15.94
N ASP A 104 1.10 -5.76 -16.67
CA ASP A 104 1.13 -6.26 -18.06
C ASP A 104 0.70 -7.73 -18.16
N GLU A 105 0.86 -8.50 -17.08
CA GLU A 105 0.31 -9.86 -16.94
C GLU A 105 -1.20 -9.89 -16.57
N GLY A 106 -1.86 -8.74 -16.49
CA GLY A 106 -3.27 -8.62 -16.14
C GLY A 106 -3.56 -8.83 -14.65
N ARG A 107 -2.55 -8.65 -13.78
CA ARG A 107 -2.68 -8.79 -12.33
C ARG A 107 -2.56 -7.43 -11.63
N PRO A 108 -3.34 -7.16 -10.60
CA PRO A 108 -3.19 -5.94 -9.81
C PRO A 108 -1.94 -6.00 -8.91
N ALA A 109 -1.31 -4.85 -8.70
CA ALA A 109 -0.21 -4.66 -7.77
C ALA A 109 -0.59 -3.65 -6.68
N LEU A 110 -0.27 -3.95 -5.42
CA LEU A 110 -0.32 -3.00 -4.32
C LEU A 110 1.04 -2.33 -4.19
N LEU A 111 1.06 -1.01 -4.28
CA LEU A 111 2.28 -0.23 -4.13
C LEU A 111 2.23 0.55 -2.82
N LEU A 112 3.25 0.40 -1.99
CA LEU A 112 3.49 1.25 -0.84
C LEU A 112 4.32 2.44 -1.29
N THR A 113 3.70 3.62 -1.30
CA THR A 113 4.31 4.84 -1.83
C THR A 113 4.30 5.96 -0.81
N ASP A 114 5.25 6.90 -0.93
CA ASP A 114 5.21 8.14 -0.16
C ASP A 114 4.27 9.14 -0.85
N LEU A 115 3.34 9.70 -0.08
CA LEU A 115 2.38 10.70 -0.55
C LEU A 115 3.06 11.93 -1.17
N PHE A 116 4.31 12.21 -0.79
CA PHE A 116 5.08 13.33 -1.36
C PHE A 116 5.24 13.21 -2.87
N HIS A 117 5.36 11.99 -3.38
CA HIS A 117 5.56 11.70 -4.81
C HIS A 117 4.26 11.46 -5.58
N LEU A 118 3.10 11.59 -4.94
CA LEU A 118 1.79 11.41 -5.58
C LEU A 118 1.21 12.77 -5.98
N ASP A 119 1.30 13.12 -7.25
CA ASP A 119 0.93 14.44 -7.78
C ASP A 119 -0.55 14.79 -7.60
N HIS A 120 -1.44 13.81 -7.54
CA HIS A 120 -2.86 14.01 -7.33
C HIS A 120 -3.23 14.46 -5.90
N TYR A 121 -2.31 14.33 -4.93
CA TYR A 121 -2.44 14.93 -3.60
C TYR A 121 -1.90 16.36 -3.63
N GLY A 122 -2.63 17.31 -4.20
CA GLY A 122 -2.20 18.68 -4.46
C GLY A 122 -1.64 19.49 -3.28
N ASN A 123 -1.88 19.09 -2.04
CA ASN A 123 -1.31 19.70 -0.83
C ASN A 123 -0.61 18.63 0.01
N ARG A 124 0.70 18.82 0.26
CA ARG A 124 1.59 17.80 0.86
C ARG A 124 2.19 18.25 2.20
N PRO A 125 1.37 18.70 3.18
CA PRO A 125 1.90 19.35 4.39
C PRO A 125 2.69 18.40 5.30
N PHE A 126 2.55 17.08 5.14
CA PHE A 126 3.14 16.06 6.03
C PHE A 126 4.12 15.12 5.33
N ALA A 127 4.32 15.25 4.02
CA ALA A 127 5.30 14.48 3.28
C ALA A 127 6.59 15.30 3.17
N SER A 128 7.71 14.70 3.50
CA SER A 128 9.04 15.31 3.36
C SER A 128 9.91 14.39 2.49
N PRO A 129 10.61 14.92 1.49
CA PRO A 129 11.60 14.12 0.78
C PRO A 129 12.66 13.64 1.78
N ARG A 130 12.98 12.38 1.74
CA ARG A 130 14.07 11.77 2.50
C ARG A 130 15.35 11.87 1.73
#